data_7c1232dc111fc537e13d28e7e486bd26
#
_entry.id   7c1232dc111fc537e13d28e7e486bd26
#
_cell.length_a   1.000
_cell.length_b   1.000
_cell.length_c   1.000
_cell.angle_alpha   90.00
_cell.angle_beta   90.00
_cell.angle_gamma   90.00
#
_symmetry.space_group_name_H-M   'P 1'
#
loop_
_entity.id
_entity.type
_entity.pdbx_description
1 polymer ?
#
loop_
_entity_poly.entity_id
_entity_poly.type
_entity_poly.pdbx_seq_one_letter_code
_entity_poly.pdbx_strand_id
1 'polypeptide(L)'
;MIFQSCDSNKKASDAPKSKSISDLSIYHLPSKWTNQDGKDIQMKNMKGKVLVMVMIYTSCKSACPRLVADMRNIESRLPKDTKNVEFVLISIDPKVDTPERLKAFAKENQMEGDQWTFLRSSEDNTREFAAVLAVNYKKISPMDFSHSNIISVFNNVGELTYQQEGLNVNADETVQKIIEEAQKS
;
A
#
# COMPACT_ATOMS: atom_id res chain seq x y z
N MET A 1 66.97 28.81 -8.00
CA MET A 1 65.57 28.78 -8.55
C MET A 1 64.84 27.65 -7.87
N ILE A 2 63.94 27.98 -6.94
CA ILE A 2 63.18 27.02 -6.13
C ILE A 2 61.76 27.06 -6.64
N PHE A 3 61.28 25.95 -7.19
CA PHE A 3 59.85 25.78 -7.57
C PHE A 3 59.06 25.23 -6.40
N GLN A 4 58.13 26.02 -5.89
CA GLN A 4 57.21 25.67 -4.82
C GLN A 4 55.97 25.12 -5.47
N SER A 5 55.70 23.83 -5.22
CA SER A 5 54.49 23.15 -5.66
C SER A 5 53.38 23.38 -4.63
N CYS A 6 52.29 24.00 -5.03
CA CYS A 6 51.08 24.16 -4.21
C CYS A 6 50.20 22.92 -4.35
N ASP A 7 50.11 22.16 -3.29
CA ASP A 7 49.18 21.03 -3.16
C ASP A 7 47.82 21.57 -2.68
N SER A 8 46.83 21.61 -3.59
CA SER A 8 45.48 22.00 -3.26
C SER A 8 44.64 20.75 -2.95
N ASN A 9 44.63 20.38 -1.69
CA ASN A 9 43.78 19.30 -1.15
C ASN A 9 42.35 19.76 -1.10
N LYS A 10 41.53 19.50 -2.16
CA LYS A 10 40.10 19.70 -2.19
C LYS A 10 39.43 18.55 -1.44
N LYS A 11 39.09 18.78 -0.17
CA LYS A 11 38.14 17.94 0.57
C LYS A 11 36.80 17.94 -0.16
N ALA A 12 36.44 16.81 -0.78
CA ALA A 12 35.10 16.57 -1.27
C ALA A 12 34.19 16.45 -0.06
N SER A 13 33.24 17.36 0.07
CA SER A 13 32.15 17.27 1.04
C SER A 13 31.21 16.15 0.59
N ASP A 14 31.16 15.04 1.32
CA ASP A 14 30.12 14.03 1.23
C ASP A 14 28.80 14.64 1.73
N ALA A 15 28.03 15.24 0.82
CA ALA A 15 26.63 15.49 1.05
C ALA A 15 25.90 14.14 1.05
N PRO A 16 24.98 13.88 2.00
CA PRO A 16 24.22 12.64 1.99
C PRO A 16 23.44 12.55 0.68
N LYS A 17 23.75 11.54 -0.16
CA LYS A 17 22.97 11.21 -1.34
C LYS A 17 21.56 10.91 -0.87
N SER A 18 20.60 11.78 -1.19
CA SER A 18 19.20 11.45 -1.09
C SER A 18 18.98 10.16 -1.90
N LYS A 19 18.54 9.09 -1.25
CA LYS A 19 18.20 7.85 -1.95
C LYS A 19 17.17 8.22 -3.01
N SER A 20 17.55 8.19 -4.28
CA SER A 20 16.60 8.33 -5.39
C SER A 20 15.57 7.21 -5.26
N ILE A 21 14.29 7.56 -5.37
CA ILE A 21 13.21 6.55 -5.41
C ILE A 21 13.48 5.68 -6.64
N SER A 22 13.47 4.37 -6.44
CA SER A 22 13.66 3.37 -7.51
C SER A 22 12.54 3.46 -8.56
N ASP A 23 12.85 3.15 -9.81
CA ASP A 23 11.88 3.10 -10.91
C ASP A 23 10.75 2.06 -10.67
N LEU A 24 10.95 1.14 -9.72
CA LEU A 24 9.96 0.14 -9.31
C LEU A 24 8.97 0.66 -8.25
N SER A 25 9.10 1.90 -7.81
CA SER A 25 8.24 2.47 -6.77
C SER A 25 6.86 2.85 -7.30
N ILE A 26 5.81 2.45 -6.57
CA ILE A 26 4.42 2.90 -6.84
C ILE A 26 4.23 4.41 -6.67
N TYR A 27 5.17 5.12 -6.07
CA TYR A 27 5.12 6.58 -5.90
C TYR A 27 5.32 7.35 -7.20
N HIS A 28 5.76 6.70 -8.29
CA HIS A 28 5.83 7.28 -9.63
C HIS A 28 4.49 7.26 -10.36
N LEU A 29 3.52 6.49 -9.88
CA LEU A 29 2.20 6.40 -10.51
C LEU A 29 1.47 7.76 -10.42
N PRO A 30 1.02 8.32 -11.53
CA PRO A 30 0.35 9.63 -11.55
C PRO A 30 -1.10 9.55 -11.09
N SER A 31 -1.63 8.34 -10.88
CA SER A 31 -3.03 8.09 -10.55
C SER A 31 -3.48 8.85 -9.29
N LYS A 32 -4.66 9.44 -9.37
CA LYS A 32 -5.32 10.13 -8.26
C LYS A 32 -6.35 9.22 -7.62
N TRP A 33 -6.41 9.24 -6.32
CA TRP A 33 -7.30 8.43 -5.49
C TRP A 33 -8.11 9.33 -4.58
N THR A 34 -9.30 8.91 -4.23
CA THR A 34 -10.12 9.56 -3.20
C THR A 34 -10.26 8.58 -2.03
N ASN A 35 -10.01 9.06 -0.81
CA ASN A 35 -10.14 8.22 0.38
C ASN A 35 -11.58 8.19 0.94
N GLN A 36 -11.79 7.42 2.01
CA GLN A 36 -13.08 7.28 2.72
C GLN A 36 -13.62 8.60 3.32
N ASP A 37 -12.79 9.62 3.45
CA ASP A 37 -13.18 10.96 3.91
C ASP A 37 -13.40 11.96 2.77
N GLY A 38 -13.38 11.48 1.52
CA GLY A 38 -13.56 12.32 0.33
C GLY A 38 -12.34 13.17 -0.01
N LYS A 39 -11.17 12.89 0.57
CA LYS A 39 -9.93 13.64 0.28
C LYS A 39 -9.17 13.01 -0.88
N ASP A 40 -8.65 13.86 -1.75
CA ASP A 40 -7.78 13.44 -2.84
C ASP A 40 -6.39 13.05 -2.31
N ILE A 41 -5.91 11.89 -2.75
CA ILE A 41 -4.64 11.30 -2.37
C ILE A 41 -3.89 10.82 -3.62
N GLN A 42 -2.58 10.96 -3.62
CA GLN A 42 -1.68 10.27 -4.54
C GLN A 42 -0.83 9.27 -3.76
N MET A 43 -0.38 8.17 -4.39
CA MET A 43 0.45 7.15 -3.72
C MET A 43 1.69 7.77 -3.04
N LYS A 44 2.30 8.79 -3.65
CA LYS A 44 3.46 9.50 -3.06
C LYS A 44 3.17 10.19 -1.71
N ASN A 45 1.90 10.44 -1.36
CA ASN A 45 1.52 11.01 -0.06
C ASN A 45 1.71 10.01 1.10
N MET A 46 1.84 8.72 0.78
CA MET A 46 2.08 7.63 1.74
C MET A 46 3.57 7.31 1.92
N LYS A 47 4.47 8.10 1.28
CA LYS A 47 5.92 7.91 1.38
C LYS A 47 6.39 7.94 2.83
N GLY A 48 7.31 7.04 3.17
CA GLY A 48 7.84 6.89 4.53
C GLY A 48 7.10 5.86 5.38
N LYS A 49 6.02 5.26 4.84
CA LYS A 49 5.26 4.20 5.51
C LYS A 49 5.46 2.86 4.81
N VAL A 50 5.42 1.80 5.58
CA VAL A 50 5.23 0.44 5.07
C VAL A 50 3.75 0.29 4.73
N LEU A 51 3.43 -0.11 3.50
CA LEU A 51 2.04 -0.21 3.06
C LEU A 51 1.64 -1.68 2.92
N VAL A 52 0.54 -2.05 3.57
CA VAL A 52 -0.08 -3.37 3.44
C VAL A 52 -1.35 -3.21 2.63
N MET A 53 -1.32 -3.64 1.37
CA MET A 53 -2.36 -3.33 0.40
C MET A 53 -3.16 -4.55 -0.03
N VAL A 54 -4.46 -4.34 -0.24
CA VAL A 54 -5.37 -5.36 -0.77
C VAL A 54 -6.45 -4.71 -1.64
N MET A 55 -6.91 -5.42 -2.67
CA MET A 55 -8.04 -4.98 -3.49
C MET A 55 -9.33 -5.69 -3.04
N ILE A 56 -10.40 -4.91 -2.89
CA ILE A 56 -11.71 -5.35 -2.40
C ILE A 56 -12.84 -4.69 -3.18
N TYR A 57 -14.08 -5.10 -2.91
CA TYR A 57 -15.29 -4.34 -3.21
C TYR A 57 -16.31 -4.53 -2.08
N THR A 58 -17.01 -3.46 -1.69
CA THR A 58 -17.80 -3.45 -0.45
C THR A 58 -19.09 -4.31 -0.52
N SER A 59 -19.57 -4.63 -1.72
CA SER A 59 -20.74 -5.48 -1.94
C SER A 59 -20.43 -6.98 -1.95
N CYS A 60 -19.16 -7.38 -1.83
CA CYS A 60 -18.74 -8.77 -1.79
C CYS A 60 -19.26 -9.49 -0.54
N LYS A 61 -19.91 -10.64 -0.76
CA LYS A 61 -20.48 -11.46 0.35
C LYS A 61 -19.68 -12.73 0.65
N SER A 62 -18.64 -13.02 -0.12
CA SER A 62 -17.91 -14.31 -0.02
C SER A 62 -16.44 -14.15 0.38
N ALA A 63 -15.61 -13.64 -0.51
CA ALA A 63 -14.15 -13.57 -0.32
C ALA A 63 -13.72 -12.37 0.53
N CYS A 64 -14.30 -11.17 0.30
CA CYS A 64 -13.87 -9.96 0.99
C CYS A 64 -14.01 -10.01 2.53
N PRO A 65 -15.08 -10.61 3.13
CA PRO A 65 -15.13 -10.73 4.57
C PRO A 65 -13.96 -11.52 5.17
N ARG A 66 -13.47 -12.54 4.45
CA ARG A 66 -12.29 -13.32 4.86
C ARG A 66 -11.01 -12.52 4.69
N LEU A 67 -10.85 -11.86 3.55
CA LEU A 67 -9.69 -11.02 3.26
C LEU A 67 -9.56 -9.85 4.24
N VAL A 68 -10.69 -9.25 4.62
CA VAL A 68 -10.77 -8.22 5.67
C VAL A 68 -10.37 -8.79 7.03
N ALA A 69 -10.85 -10.00 7.35
CA ALA A 69 -10.45 -10.68 8.59
C ALA A 69 -8.95 -11.00 8.62
N ASP A 70 -8.38 -11.42 7.49
CA ASP A 70 -6.93 -11.65 7.36
C ASP A 70 -6.15 -10.35 7.58
N MET A 71 -6.58 -9.23 7.01
CA MET A 71 -5.94 -7.90 7.21
C MET A 71 -5.99 -7.47 8.69
N ARG A 72 -7.13 -7.65 9.36
CA ARG A 72 -7.26 -7.35 10.80
C ARG A 72 -6.42 -8.28 11.67
N ASN A 73 -6.34 -9.56 11.32
CA ASN A 73 -5.48 -10.51 12.00
C ASN A 73 -4.01 -10.10 11.89
N ILE A 74 -3.55 -9.70 10.70
CA ILE A 74 -2.19 -9.17 10.49
C ILE A 74 -1.95 -7.95 11.38
N GLU A 75 -2.85 -6.97 11.34
CA GLU A 75 -2.75 -5.75 12.16
C GLU A 75 -2.64 -6.07 13.66
N SER A 76 -3.51 -6.94 14.18
CA SER A 76 -3.56 -7.30 15.60
C SER A 76 -2.30 -8.02 16.10
N ARG A 77 -1.51 -8.60 15.20
CA ARG A 77 -0.28 -9.34 15.50
C ARG A 77 0.98 -8.49 15.40
N LEU A 78 0.87 -7.26 14.90
CA LEU A 78 1.99 -6.34 14.90
C LEU A 78 2.29 -5.87 16.34
N PRO A 79 3.57 -5.77 16.74
CA PRO A 79 3.95 -5.16 18.00
C PRO A 79 3.37 -3.75 18.13
N LYS A 80 2.92 -3.37 19.33
CA LYS A 80 2.28 -2.06 19.59
C LYS A 80 3.18 -0.85 19.30
N ASP A 81 4.48 -1.06 19.30
CA ASP A 81 5.50 -0.07 18.99
C ASP A 81 5.86 -0.02 17.50
N THR A 82 5.27 -0.90 16.67
CA THR A 82 5.44 -0.86 15.21
C THR A 82 4.79 0.40 14.67
N LYS A 83 5.63 1.33 14.23
CA LYS A 83 5.20 2.61 13.68
C LYS A 83 5.30 2.60 12.15
N ASN A 84 4.69 3.61 11.53
CA ASN A 84 4.79 3.84 10.09
C ASN A 84 4.28 2.67 9.23
N VAL A 85 3.28 1.93 9.70
CA VAL A 85 2.56 0.92 8.91
C VAL A 85 1.17 1.47 8.58
N GLU A 86 0.76 1.35 7.33
CA GLU A 86 -0.57 1.73 6.87
C GLU A 86 -1.21 0.59 6.09
N PHE A 87 -2.45 0.28 6.43
CA PHE A 87 -3.27 -0.72 5.78
C PHE A 87 -4.16 -0.04 4.75
N VAL A 88 -4.02 -0.42 3.48
CA VAL A 88 -4.68 0.25 2.36
C VAL A 88 -5.60 -0.71 1.64
N LEU A 89 -6.90 -0.45 1.67
CA LEU A 89 -7.90 -1.24 0.94
C LEU A 89 -8.35 -0.45 -0.29
N ILE A 90 -8.23 -1.06 -1.46
CA ILE A 90 -8.46 -0.40 -2.75
C ILE A 90 -9.68 -1.01 -3.42
N SER A 91 -10.66 -0.18 -3.71
CA SER A 91 -11.89 -0.63 -4.36
C SER A 91 -11.66 -1.01 -5.83
N ILE A 92 -12.18 -2.17 -6.25
CA ILE A 92 -12.29 -2.59 -7.65
C ILE A 92 -13.65 -2.24 -8.27
N ASP A 93 -14.61 -1.73 -7.49
CA ASP A 93 -15.93 -1.27 -7.97
C ASP A 93 -16.16 0.22 -7.66
N PRO A 94 -15.40 1.14 -8.27
CA PRO A 94 -15.48 2.56 -7.94
C PRO A 94 -16.83 3.21 -8.25
N LYS A 95 -17.72 2.55 -9.00
CA LYS A 95 -19.07 3.05 -9.25
C LYS A 95 -20.00 2.88 -8.04
N VAL A 96 -19.80 1.82 -7.28
CA VAL A 96 -20.59 1.48 -6.09
C VAL A 96 -19.93 1.99 -4.82
N ASP A 97 -18.62 1.84 -4.73
CA ASP A 97 -17.82 2.16 -3.55
C ASP A 97 -17.51 3.68 -3.49
N THR A 98 -18.53 4.48 -3.13
CA THR A 98 -18.34 5.91 -2.85
C THR A 98 -17.53 6.10 -1.57
N PRO A 99 -16.96 7.30 -1.30
CA PRO A 99 -16.28 7.58 -0.03
C PRO A 99 -17.15 7.25 1.19
N GLU A 100 -18.43 7.60 1.15
CA GLU A 100 -19.39 7.32 2.23
C GLU A 100 -19.59 5.81 2.43
N ARG A 101 -19.66 5.04 1.32
CA ARG A 101 -19.77 3.59 1.39
C ARG A 101 -18.50 2.94 1.95
N LEU A 102 -17.33 3.40 1.52
CA LEU A 102 -16.04 2.95 2.06
C LEU A 102 -15.92 3.27 3.55
N LYS A 103 -16.37 4.45 3.97
CA LYS A 103 -16.39 4.85 5.39
C LYS A 103 -17.33 3.97 6.22
N ALA A 104 -18.52 3.69 5.70
CA ALA A 104 -19.47 2.78 6.35
C ALA A 104 -18.87 1.36 6.46
N PHE A 105 -18.22 0.87 5.39
CA PHE A 105 -17.56 -0.44 5.37
C PHE A 105 -16.41 -0.51 6.40
N ALA A 106 -15.61 0.55 6.51
CA ALA A 106 -14.56 0.64 7.54
C ALA A 106 -15.15 0.47 8.95
N LYS A 107 -16.25 1.18 9.24
CA LYS A 107 -16.95 1.10 10.53
C LYS A 107 -17.55 -0.29 10.77
N GLU A 108 -18.26 -0.85 9.78
CA GLU A 108 -18.86 -2.19 9.84
C GLU A 108 -17.81 -3.27 10.18
N ASN A 109 -16.56 -3.06 9.73
CA ASN A 109 -15.46 -4.00 9.92
C ASN A 109 -14.46 -3.59 11.03
N GLN A 110 -14.76 -2.56 11.84
CA GLN A 110 -13.90 -2.07 12.92
C GLN A 110 -12.47 -1.68 12.44
N MET A 111 -12.40 -0.95 11.32
CA MET A 111 -11.18 -0.48 10.67
C MET A 111 -11.17 1.05 10.59
N GLU A 112 -11.54 1.73 11.68
CA GLU A 112 -11.66 3.20 11.76
C GLU A 112 -10.39 3.89 12.30
N GLY A 113 -9.33 3.14 12.64
CA GLY A 113 -8.07 3.71 13.12
C GLY A 113 -7.31 4.47 12.03
N ASP A 114 -6.44 5.39 12.45
CA ASP A 114 -5.63 6.25 11.55
C ASP A 114 -4.70 5.46 10.61
N GLN A 115 -4.42 4.20 10.94
CA GLN A 115 -3.62 3.30 10.10
C GLN A 115 -4.42 2.65 8.97
N TRP A 116 -5.75 2.88 8.87
CA TRP A 116 -6.61 2.31 7.86
C TRP A 116 -7.03 3.33 6.82
N THR A 117 -6.65 3.09 5.57
CA THR A 117 -7.04 3.93 4.43
C THR A 117 -7.77 3.11 3.38
N PHE A 118 -8.93 3.60 2.98
CA PHE A 118 -9.74 3.01 1.91
C PHE A 118 -9.70 3.94 0.71
N LEU A 119 -9.38 3.39 -0.45
CA LEU A 119 -9.18 4.18 -1.67
C LEU A 119 -10.10 3.74 -2.79
N ARG A 120 -10.57 4.72 -3.55
CA ARG A 120 -11.22 4.52 -4.84
C ARG A 120 -10.62 5.47 -5.88
N SER A 121 -10.76 5.12 -7.16
CA SER A 121 -10.31 5.95 -8.27
C SER A 121 -11.21 5.78 -9.49
N SER A 122 -10.77 6.20 -10.68
CA SER A 122 -11.40 5.83 -11.94
C SER A 122 -11.20 4.34 -12.23
N GLU A 123 -12.04 3.76 -13.10
CA GLU A 123 -11.87 2.37 -13.54
C GLU A 123 -10.50 2.12 -14.20
N ASP A 124 -10.00 3.10 -14.95
CA ASP A 124 -8.70 2.99 -15.63
C ASP A 124 -7.54 2.99 -14.64
N ASN A 125 -7.52 3.92 -13.68
CA ASN A 125 -6.51 3.94 -12.62
C ASN A 125 -6.57 2.66 -11.77
N THR A 126 -7.77 2.17 -11.48
CA THR A 126 -7.97 0.93 -10.72
C THR A 126 -7.40 -0.27 -11.49
N ARG A 127 -7.61 -0.33 -12.80
CA ARG A 127 -7.08 -1.40 -13.67
C ARG A 127 -5.56 -1.35 -13.77
N GLU A 128 -5.00 -0.14 -13.94
CA GLU A 128 -3.55 0.05 -13.95
C GLU A 128 -2.92 -0.42 -12.64
N PHE A 129 -3.49 -0.01 -11.52
CA PHE A 129 -2.97 -0.39 -10.21
C PHE A 129 -3.13 -1.89 -9.90
N ALA A 130 -4.23 -2.50 -10.35
CA ALA A 130 -4.41 -3.95 -10.24
C ALA A 130 -3.31 -4.72 -10.99
N ALA A 131 -2.88 -4.22 -12.17
CA ALA A 131 -1.76 -4.82 -12.90
C ALA A 131 -0.44 -4.69 -12.11
N VAL A 132 -0.20 -3.58 -11.44
CA VAL A 132 0.98 -3.39 -10.57
C VAL A 132 0.99 -4.38 -9.41
N LEU A 133 -0.19 -4.67 -8.83
CA LEU A 133 -0.35 -5.66 -7.76
C LEU A 133 -0.43 -7.11 -8.24
N ALA A 134 -0.35 -7.36 -9.54
CA ALA A 134 -0.65 -8.67 -10.16
C ALA A 134 -2.03 -9.23 -9.79
N VAL A 135 -3.00 -8.35 -9.48
CA VAL A 135 -4.37 -8.71 -9.16
C VAL A 135 -5.19 -8.78 -10.43
N ASN A 136 -5.67 -9.98 -10.75
CA ASN A 136 -6.66 -10.16 -11.80
C ASN A 136 -8.05 -9.97 -11.24
N TYR A 137 -8.87 -9.14 -11.88
CA TYR A 137 -10.29 -9.04 -11.54
C TYR A 137 -11.15 -8.94 -12.80
N LYS A 138 -12.35 -9.50 -12.70
CA LYS A 138 -13.34 -9.48 -13.79
C LYS A 138 -14.74 -9.40 -13.19
N LYS A 139 -15.55 -8.49 -13.70
CA LYS A 139 -16.97 -8.44 -13.35
C LYS A 139 -17.67 -9.66 -13.95
N ILE A 140 -18.32 -10.46 -13.10
CA ILE A 140 -19.01 -11.70 -13.49
C ILE A 140 -20.52 -11.58 -13.45
N SER A 141 -21.06 -10.59 -12.71
CA SER A 141 -22.47 -10.22 -12.68
C SER A 141 -22.59 -8.71 -12.41
N PRO A 142 -23.80 -8.12 -12.43
CA PRO A 142 -23.97 -6.69 -12.12
C PRO A 142 -23.43 -6.29 -10.74
N MET A 143 -23.34 -7.23 -9.77
CA MET A 143 -22.94 -6.96 -8.39
C MET A 143 -21.71 -7.75 -7.94
N ASP A 144 -21.17 -8.66 -8.76
CA ASP A 144 -20.09 -9.55 -8.36
C ASP A 144 -18.88 -9.48 -9.27
N PHE A 145 -17.72 -9.65 -8.65
CA PHE A 145 -16.44 -9.79 -9.32
C PHE A 145 -15.75 -11.11 -8.93
N SER A 146 -15.08 -11.72 -9.89
CA SER A 146 -13.99 -12.66 -9.61
C SER A 146 -12.71 -11.86 -9.50
N HIS A 147 -11.94 -12.03 -8.44
CA HIS A 147 -10.63 -11.38 -8.29
C HIS A 147 -9.65 -12.24 -7.51
N SER A 148 -8.35 -12.01 -7.75
CA SER A 148 -7.28 -12.61 -6.96
C SER A 148 -7.31 -12.06 -5.53
N ASN A 149 -7.08 -12.93 -4.55
CA ASN A 149 -6.96 -12.54 -3.15
C ASN A 149 -5.48 -12.44 -2.81
N ILE A 150 -4.91 -11.24 -2.96
CA ILE A 150 -3.49 -10.97 -2.77
C ILE A 150 -3.34 -9.83 -1.78
N ILE A 151 -2.58 -10.07 -0.70
CA ILE A 151 -2.10 -9.05 0.23
C ILE A 151 -0.67 -8.70 -0.18
N SER A 152 -0.41 -7.43 -0.45
CA SER A 152 0.89 -6.93 -0.93
C SER A 152 1.53 -6.04 0.12
N VAL A 153 2.81 -6.25 0.40
CA VAL A 153 3.60 -5.44 1.33
C VAL A 153 4.61 -4.62 0.55
N PHE A 154 4.58 -3.30 0.74
CA PHE A 154 5.51 -2.34 0.16
C PHE A 154 6.37 -1.71 1.26
N ASN A 155 7.64 -1.47 0.96
CA ASN A 155 8.52 -0.74 1.85
C ASN A 155 8.22 0.78 1.87
N ASN A 156 8.93 1.52 2.72
CA ASN A 156 8.76 2.96 2.91
C ASN A 156 9.10 3.84 1.70
N VAL A 157 9.72 3.26 0.67
CA VAL A 157 9.98 3.93 -0.63
C VAL A 157 9.05 3.46 -1.74
N GLY A 158 8.04 2.64 -1.41
CA GLY A 158 6.99 2.20 -2.32
C GLY A 158 7.37 1.06 -3.25
N GLU A 159 8.37 0.25 -2.92
CA GLU A 159 8.74 -0.96 -3.65
C GLU A 159 8.03 -2.17 -3.05
N LEU A 160 7.53 -3.04 -3.91
CA LEU A 160 6.91 -4.30 -3.50
C LEU A 160 7.98 -5.24 -2.93
N THR A 161 7.79 -5.69 -1.69
CA THR A 161 8.75 -6.58 -0.99
C THR A 161 8.21 -7.97 -0.73
N TYR A 162 6.89 -8.11 -0.63
CA TYR A 162 6.26 -9.41 -0.37
C TYR A 162 4.80 -9.43 -0.85
N GLN A 163 4.33 -10.62 -1.25
CA GLN A 163 2.92 -10.88 -1.52
C GLN A 163 2.49 -12.22 -0.93
N GLN A 164 1.32 -12.22 -0.32
CA GLN A 164 0.62 -13.42 0.13
C GLN A 164 -0.62 -13.63 -0.74
N GLU A 165 -0.72 -14.77 -1.39
CA GLU A 165 -1.89 -15.15 -2.19
C GLU A 165 -2.76 -16.17 -1.44
N GLY A 166 -4.08 -16.05 -1.58
CA GLY A 166 -5.07 -16.94 -0.98
C GLY A 166 -5.82 -16.32 0.19
N LEU A 167 -6.76 -17.09 0.74
CA LEU A 167 -7.58 -16.73 1.90
C LEU A 167 -7.26 -17.69 3.05
N ASN A 168 -7.35 -17.20 4.29
CA ASN A 168 -7.04 -17.95 5.51
C ASN A 168 -5.62 -18.59 5.48
N VAL A 169 -4.69 -17.95 4.80
CA VAL A 169 -3.29 -18.38 4.77
C VAL A 169 -2.64 -17.98 6.09
N ASN A 170 -1.67 -18.77 6.55
CA ASN A 170 -0.89 -18.40 7.72
C ASN A 170 -0.17 -17.06 7.47
N ALA A 171 -0.48 -16.07 8.30
CA ALA A 171 0.04 -14.72 8.16
C ALA A 171 1.42 -14.49 8.81
N ASP A 172 2.08 -15.55 9.33
CA ASP A 172 3.36 -15.41 10.05
C ASP A 172 4.43 -14.72 9.21
N GLU A 173 4.57 -15.14 7.96
CA GLU A 173 5.55 -14.57 7.04
C GLU A 173 5.20 -13.13 6.67
N THR A 174 3.92 -12.84 6.41
CA THR A 174 3.45 -11.47 6.11
C THR A 174 3.73 -10.53 7.29
N VAL A 175 3.39 -10.94 8.51
CA VAL A 175 3.67 -10.16 9.73
C VAL A 175 5.16 -9.91 9.90
N GLN A 176 5.98 -10.96 9.71
CA GLN A 176 7.43 -10.84 9.81
C GLN A 176 7.99 -9.85 8.78
N LYS A 177 7.52 -9.90 7.53
CA LYS A 177 7.94 -8.97 6.48
C LYS A 177 7.56 -7.52 6.78
N ILE A 178 6.37 -7.29 7.31
CA ILE A 178 5.95 -5.94 7.73
C ILE A 178 6.87 -5.40 8.84
N ILE A 179 7.19 -6.22 9.84
CA ILE A 179 8.08 -5.84 10.94
C ILE A 179 9.49 -5.53 10.42
N GLU A 180 10.05 -6.37 9.55
CA GLU A 180 11.36 -6.17 8.94
C GLU A 180 11.42 -4.83 8.17
N GLU A 181 10.40 -4.50 7.38
CA GLU A 181 10.37 -3.26 6.63
C GLU A 181 10.13 -2.02 7.53
N ALA A 182 9.30 -2.15 8.56
CA ALA A 182 9.07 -1.08 9.54
C ALA A 182 10.33 -0.72 10.34
N GLN A 183 11.21 -1.69 10.61
CA GLN A 183 12.48 -1.45 11.31
C GLN A 183 13.55 -0.76 10.44
N LYS A 184 13.40 -0.78 9.11
CA LYS A 184 14.29 -0.09 8.16
C LYS A 184 13.88 1.36 7.88
N SER A 185 12.73 1.79 8.42
CA SER A 185 12.06 3.06 8.10
C SER A 185 12.55 4.21 8.97
#